data_61206badaa94907ab462fb4b830d747e
#
_entry.id   61206badaa94907ab462fb4b830d747e
#
_cell.length_a   1.000
_cell.length_b   1.000
_cell.length_c   1.000
_cell.angle_alpha   90.00
_cell.angle_beta   90.00
_cell.angle_gamma   90.00
#
_symmetry.space_group_name_H-M   'P 1'
#
loop_
_entity.id
_entity.type
_entity.pdbx_description
1 polymer ?
#
loop_
_entity_poly.entity_id
_entity_poly.type
_entity_poly.pdbx_seq_one_letter_code
_entity_poly.pdbx_strand_id
1 'polypeptide(L)'
;MTTVYLSLGSNMGDRAGNIARAIAALRRRGMHVTQESSLYETEPLEIREQPWFLNCAVAAETELSPERLMETLLEIEREMGRERVVPKGPRLIDMDILLYGSDIVRRPGLEIPHPRMAERKFVLVPLAEIAGEVNHPVAMMTIAEMLEATADRSEVRKWPGKNTANDEGGSDKDER
;
A
#
# COMPACT_ATOMS: atom_id res chain seq x y z
N MET A 1 -19.26 -10.26 -1.96
CA MET A 1 -18.08 -9.37 -1.97
C MET A 1 -16.87 -10.09 -1.40
N THR A 2 -15.71 -9.75 -1.89
CA THR A 2 -14.45 -10.35 -1.44
C THR A 2 -13.60 -9.27 -0.76
N THR A 3 -12.98 -9.63 0.36
CA THR A 3 -12.03 -8.73 1.02
C THR A 3 -10.68 -8.82 0.31
N VAL A 4 -10.16 -7.68 -0.10
CA VAL A 4 -8.86 -7.60 -0.76
C VAL A 4 -7.93 -6.71 0.06
N TYR A 5 -6.64 -6.98 -0.02
CA TYR A 5 -5.62 -6.17 0.62
C TYR A 5 -4.69 -5.63 -0.44
N LEU A 6 -4.49 -4.33 -0.39
CA LEU A 6 -3.68 -3.60 -1.37
C LEU A 6 -2.51 -2.90 -0.68
N SER A 7 -1.40 -2.80 -1.40
CA SER A 7 -0.27 -1.97 -0.99
C SER A 7 -0.24 -0.73 -1.87
N LEU A 8 -0.13 0.44 -1.25
CA LEU A 8 -0.03 1.70 -1.95
C LEU A 8 1.28 2.40 -1.57
N GLY A 9 1.98 2.95 -2.54
CA GLY A 9 3.24 3.64 -2.29
C GLY A 9 3.44 4.84 -3.20
N SER A 10 4.16 5.84 -2.70
CA SER A 10 4.52 7.05 -3.44
C SER A 10 5.86 7.59 -2.97
N ASN A 11 6.72 7.99 -3.90
CA ASN A 11 7.97 8.68 -3.55
C ASN A 11 8.24 9.90 -4.42
N MET A 12 7.19 10.51 -4.99
CA MET A 12 7.28 11.73 -5.78
C MET A 12 6.23 12.75 -5.33
N GLY A 13 6.63 14.00 -5.25
CA GLY A 13 5.73 15.10 -4.92
C GLY A 13 5.14 15.00 -3.53
N ASP A 14 3.86 15.30 -3.42
CA ASP A 14 3.11 15.17 -2.16
C ASP A 14 2.73 13.70 -1.94
N ARG A 15 3.63 12.95 -1.36
CA ARG A 15 3.49 11.50 -1.16
C ARG A 15 2.20 11.14 -0.42
N ALA A 16 1.95 11.78 0.72
CA ALA A 16 0.75 11.51 1.51
C ALA A 16 -0.52 11.90 0.75
N GLY A 17 -0.52 13.03 0.06
CA GLY A 17 -1.63 13.46 -0.76
C GLY A 17 -1.89 12.52 -1.94
N ASN A 18 -0.84 11.99 -2.54
CA ASN A 18 -0.96 11.03 -3.64
C ASN A 18 -1.66 9.75 -3.17
N ILE A 19 -1.28 9.25 -1.98
CA ILE A 19 -1.91 8.07 -1.39
C ILE A 19 -3.38 8.36 -1.07
N ALA A 20 -3.68 9.52 -0.48
CA ALA A 20 -5.05 9.90 -0.18
C ALA A 20 -5.92 9.99 -1.44
N ARG A 21 -5.38 10.54 -2.52
CA ARG A 21 -6.10 10.62 -3.80
C ARG A 21 -6.34 9.25 -4.41
N ALA A 22 -5.38 8.33 -4.27
CA ALA A 22 -5.54 6.96 -4.74
C ALA A 22 -6.65 6.23 -3.98
N ILE A 23 -6.70 6.39 -2.67
CA ILE A 23 -7.76 5.79 -1.84
C ILE A 23 -9.14 6.39 -2.22
N ALA A 24 -9.22 7.69 -2.43
CA ALA A 24 -10.45 8.33 -2.90
C ALA A 24 -10.87 7.78 -4.26
N ALA A 25 -9.92 7.53 -5.16
CA ALA A 25 -10.22 6.95 -6.46
C ALA A 25 -10.76 5.52 -6.34
N LEU A 26 -10.25 4.71 -5.42
CA LEU A 26 -10.79 3.38 -5.15
C LEU A 26 -12.27 3.48 -4.76
N ARG A 27 -12.59 4.40 -3.87
CA ARG A 27 -13.99 4.61 -3.43
C ARG A 27 -14.88 5.07 -4.58
N ARG A 28 -14.41 5.96 -5.42
CA ARG A 28 -15.19 6.42 -6.60
C ARG A 28 -15.43 5.29 -7.59
N ARG A 29 -14.56 4.29 -7.62
CA ARG A 29 -14.70 3.11 -8.47
C ARG A 29 -15.54 2.00 -7.83
N GLY A 30 -16.23 2.30 -6.73
CA GLY A 30 -17.17 1.39 -6.09
C GLY A 30 -16.56 0.40 -5.11
N MET A 31 -15.29 0.56 -4.77
CA MET A 31 -14.68 -0.27 -3.75
C MET A 31 -14.97 0.26 -2.36
N HIS A 32 -15.37 -0.62 -1.46
CA HIS A 32 -15.64 -0.25 -0.08
C HIS A 32 -14.38 -0.41 0.77
N VAL A 33 -13.68 0.70 1.00
CA VAL A 33 -12.46 0.71 1.81
C VAL A 33 -12.86 0.60 3.29
N THR A 34 -12.47 -0.49 3.93
CA THR A 34 -12.85 -0.80 5.31
C THR A 34 -11.77 -0.42 6.31
N GLN A 35 -10.50 -0.50 5.93
CA GLN A 35 -9.38 -0.17 6.81
C GLN A 35 -8.23 0.43 6.03
N GLU A 36 -7.52 1.34 6.68
CA GLU A 36 -6.28 1.90 6.18
C GLU A 36 -5.23 1.81 7.28
N SER A 37 -4.03 1.37 6.94
CA SER A 37 -2.93 1.40 7.89
C SER A 37 -2.43 2.82 8.08
N SER A 38 -1.57 3.03 9.06
CA SER A 38 -0.74 4.23 9.14
C SER A 38 0.14 4.32 7.90
N LEU A 39 0.66 5.50 7.61
CA LEU A 39 1.69 5.67 6.60
C LEU A 39 3.05 5.33 7.21
N TYR A 40 3.89 4.69 6.41
CA TYR A 40 5.24 4.33 6.80
C TYR A 40 6.23 4.87 5.79
N GLU A 41 7.30 5.47 6.26
CA GLU A 41 8.38 5.89 5.40
C GLU A 41 9.39 4.75 5.28
N THR A 42 9.72 4.38 4.04
CA THR A 42 10.49 3.17 3.76
C THR A 42 11.61 3.47 2.77
N GLU A 43 12.78 2.84 3.01
CA GLU A 43 13.89 3.03 2.11
C GLU A 43 13.68 2.30 0.79
N PRO A 44 14.15 2.88 -0.34
CA PRO A 44 14.08 2.21 -1.64
C PRO A 44 14.98 0.97 -1.64
N LEU A 45 14.47 -0.16 -2.18
CA LEU A 45 15.21 -1.42 -2.18
C LEU A 45 16.17 -1.57 -3.35
N GLU A 46 15.80 -1.09 -4.53
CA GLU A 46 16.55 -1.37 -5.74
C GLU A 46 17.39 -0.19 -6.23
N ILE A 47 16.80 0.97 -6.41
CA ILE A 47 17.53 2.20 -6.72
C ILE A 47 17.57 3.02 -5.44
N ARG A 48 18.69 2.96 -4.71
CA ARG A 48 18.80 3.56 -3.39
C ARG A 48 18.94 5.09 -3.39
N GLU A 49 19.35 5.68 -4.49
CA GLU A 49 19.54 7.12 -4.61
C GLU A 49 18.30 7.89 -5.03
N GLN A 50 17.14 7.38 -4.71
CA GLN A 50 15.87 8.06 -4.95
C GLN A 50 15.20 8.42 -3.62
N PRO A 51 14.22 9.33 -3.62
CA PRO A 51 13.48 9.65 -2.38
C PRO A 51 12.84 8.41 -1.77
N TRP A 52 12.77 8.40 -0.45
CA TRP A 52 12.10 7.32 0.26
C TRP A 52 10.61 7.29 -0.07
N PHE A 53 10.04 6.11 -0.03
CA PHE A 53 8.61 5.93 -0.24
C PHE A 53 7.82 6.23 1.03
N LEU A 54 6.57 6.67 0.85
CA LEU A 54 5.53 6.43 1.84
C LEU A 54 4.73 5.25 1.36
N ASN A 55 4.46 4.31 2.25
CA ASN A 55 3.68 3.11 1.95
C ASN A 55 2.59 2.93 2.98
N CYS A 56 1.48 2.36 2.55
CA CYS A 56 0.41 1.93 3.44
C CYS A 56 -0.25 0.66 2.88
N ALA A 57 -1.04 0.02 3.73
CA ALA A 57 -1.90 -1.07 3.33
C ALA A 57 -3.36 -0.63 3.47
N VAL A 58 -4.19 -1.13 2.59
CA VAL A 58 -5.61 -0.84 2.56
C VAL A 58 -6.37 -2.15 2.46
N ALA A 59 -7.41 -2.30 3.28
CA ALA A 59 -8.38 -3.38 3.15
C ALA A 59 -9.64 -2.81 2.49
N ALA A 60 -10.18 -3.53 1.53
CA ALA A 60 -11.38 -3.12 0.85
C ALA A 60 -12.23 -4.33 0.49
N GLU A 61 -13.54 -4.11 0.36
CA GLU A 61 -14.45 -5.12 -0.16
C GLU A 61 -14.82 -4.76 -1.59
N THR A 62 -14.81 -5.74 -2.47
CA THR A 62 -15.07 -5.54 -3.89
C THR A 62 -15.84 -6.70 -4.49
N GLU A 63 -16.61 -6.38 -5.53
CA GLU A 63 -17.26 -7.39 -6.38
C GLU A 63 -16.48 -7.62 -7.67
N LEU A 64 -15.40 -6.87 -7.88
CA LEU A 64 -14.56 -7.03 -9.05
C LEU A 64 -13.81 -8.37 -9.01
N SER A 65 -13.66 -9.00 -10.17
CA SER A 65 -12.78 -10.16 -10.31
C SER A 65 -11.33 -9.72 -10.13
N PRO A 66 -10.40 -10.65 -9.88
CA PRO A 66 -8.98 -10.28 -9.80
C PRO A 66 -8.47 -9.52 -11.02
N GLU A 67 -8.89 -9.93 -12.22
CA GLU A 67 -8.50 -9.28 -13.47
C GLU A 67 -9.04 -7.85 -13.57
N ARG A 68 -10.30 -7.66 -13.23
CA ARG A 68 -10.93 -6.33 -13.24
C ARG A 68 -10.35 -5.44 -12.17
N LEU A 69 -10.00 -6.00 -11.02
CA LEU A 69 -9.34 -5.24 -9.97
C LEU A 69 -7.98 -4.74 -10.46
N MET A 70 -7.18 -5.60 -11.06
CA MET A 70 -5.88 -5.20 -11.62
C MET A 70 -6.05 -4.08 -12.66
N GLU A 71 -7.01 -4.21 -13.57
CA GLU A 71 -7.28 -3.17 -14.56
C GLU A 71 -7.66 -1.84 -13.88
N THR A 72 -8.48 -1.90 -12.85
CA THR A 72 -8.90 -0.71 -12.11
C THR A 72 -7.71 -0.01 -11.47
N LEU A 73 -6.81 -0.76 -10.83
CA LEU A 73 -5.62 -0.18 -10.24
C LEU A 73 -4.72 0.48 -11.28
N LEU A 74 -4.53 -0.17 -12.42
CA LEU A 74 -3.74 0.39 -13.52
C LEU A 74 -4.37 1.66 -14.11
N GLU A 75 -5.71 1.70 -14.20
CA GLU A 75 -6.42 2.89 -14.66
C GLU A 75 -6.22 4.07 -13.69
N ILE A 76 -6.31 3.80 -12.39
CA ILE A 76 -6.10 4.83 -11.37
C ILE A 76 -4.67 5.37 -11.47
N GLU A 77 -3.68 4.49 -11.60
CA GLU A 77 -2.28 4.91 -11.76
C GLU A 77 -2.10 5.81 -12.97
N ARG A 78 -2.72 5.47 -14.11
CA ARG A 78 -2.65 6.29 -15.32
C ARG A 78 -3.33 7.64 -15.15
N GLU A 79 -4.50 7.66 -14.52
CA GLU A 79 -5.24 8.90 -14.25
C GLU A 79 -4.45 9.84 -13.35
N MET A 80 -3.64 9.30 -12.45
CA MET A 80 -2.79 10.07 -11.57
C MET A 80 -1.45 10.48 -12.20
N GLY A 81 -1.27 10.18 -13.50
CA GLY A 81 -0.11 10.64 -14.24
C GLY A 81 1.14 9.78 -14.08
N ARG A 82 0.97 8.47 -13.92
CA ARG A 82 2.12 7.56 -13.82
C ARG A 82 2.89 7.50 -15.14
N GLU A 83 4.03 8.18 -15.18
CA GLU A 83 5.00 8.04 -16.27
C GLU A 83 6.22 7.34 -15.71
N ARG A 84 6.50 6.14 -16.22
CA ARG A 84 7.72 5.43 -15.87
C ARG A 84 8.81 5.81 -16.85
N VAL A 85 9.60 6.81 -16.51
CA VAL A 85 10.78 7.17 -17.27
C VAL A 85 11.91 6.19 -16.97
N VAL A 86 12.02 5.75 -15.71
CA VAL A 86 13.04 4.79 -15.27
C VAL A 86 12.35 3.62 -14.58
N PRO A 87 12.51 2.36 -15.04
CA PRO A 87 11.97 1.21 -14.36
C PRO A 87 12.45 1.19 -12.91
N LYS A 88 11.52 0.99 -11.95
CA LYS A 88 11.80 0.97 -10.51
C LYS A 88 12.34 2.28 -9.95
N GLY A 89 12.31 3.35 -10.73
CA GLY A 89 12.63 4.69 -10.27
C GLY A 89 11.47 5.36 -9.54
N PRO A 90 11.55 6.69 -9.34
CA PRO A 90 10.51 7.44 -8.62
C PRO A 90 9.13 7.29 -9.23
N ARG A 91 8.10 7.19 -8.37
CA ARG A 91 6.71 6.97 -8.77
C ARG A 91 5.75 7.85 -7.99
N LEU A 92 4.79 8.45 -8.74
CA LEU A 92 3.73 9.23 -8.13
C LEU A 92 2.84 8.36 -7.27
N ILE A 93 2.41 7.21 -7.80
CA ILE A 93 1.62 6.21 -7.07
C ILE A 93 1.91 4.82 -7.63
N ASP A 94 1.99 3.85 -6.74
CA ASP A 94 2.16 2.45 -7.08
C ASP A 94 1.15 1.66 -6.27
N MET A 95 0.39 0.79 -6.91
CA MET A 95 -0.68 0.04 -6.28
C MET A 95 -0.56 -1.44 -6.63
N ASP A 96 -0.47 -2.28 -5.61
CA ASP A 96 -0.34 -3.72 -5.78
C ASP A 96 -1.44 -4.47 -5.06
N ILE A 97 -1.93 -5.56 -5.67
CA ILE A 97 -2.81 -6.50 -4.99
C ILE A 97 -1.96 -7.44 -4.17
N LEU A 98 -2.18 -7.47 -2.87
CA LEU A 98 -1.46 -8.37 -1.96
C LEU A 98 -2.21 -9.69 -1.78
N LEU A 99 -3.49 -9.60 -1.42
CA LEU A 99 -4.37 -10.73 -1.19
C LEU A 99 -5.73 -10.45 -1.79
N TYR A 100 -6.38 -11.49 -2.28
CA TYR A 100 -7.76 -11.45 -2.76
C TYR A 100 -8.51 -12.60 -2.07
N GLY A 101 -9.14 -12.30 -0.94
CA GLY A 101 -9.67 -13.33 -0.06
C GLY A 101 -8.59 -14.34 0.26
N SER A 102 -8.91 -15.61 0.13
CA SER A 102 -7.95 -16.71 0.25
C SER A 102 -7.60 -17.33 -1.12
N ASP A 103 -7.92 -16.64 -2.20
CA ASP A 103 -7.71 -17.13 -3.55
C ASP A 103 -6.24 -17.15 -3.95
N ILE A 104 -5.89 -18.13 -4.75
CA ILE A 104 -4.58 -18.25 -5.38
C ILE A 104 -4.79 -18.07 -6.87
N VAL A 105 -4.20 -17.03 -7.45
CA VAL A 105 -4.32 -16.72 -8.87
C VAL A 105 -2.93 -16.70 -9.49
N ARG A 106 -2.75 -17.48 -10.54
CA ARG A 106 -1.47 -17.57 -11.27
C ARG A 106 -1.72 -17.49 -12.76
N ARG A 107 -1.64 -16.29 -13.30
CA ARG A 107 -1.84 -16.01 -14.72
C ARG A 107 -0.78 -15.02 -15.18
N PRO A 108 -0.46 -14.96 -16.47
CA PRO A 108 0.49 -13.97 -16.98
C PRO A 108 0.09 -12.56 -16.55
N GLY A 109 1.00 -11.87 -15.86
CA GLY A 109 0.76 -10.50 -15.38
C GLY A 109 -0.14 -10.38 -14.16
N LEU A 110 -0.57 -11.50 -13.57
CA LEU A 110 -1.45 -11.45 -12.42
C LEU A 110 -1.17 -12.62 -11.47
N GLU A 111 -0.45 -12.36 -10.38
CA GLU A 111 -0.20 -13.34 -9.34
C GLU A 111 -0.72 -12.85 -8.00
N ILE A 112 -1.59 -13.62 -7.39
CA ILE A 112 -2.14 -13.38 -6.05
C ILE A 112 -2.04 -14.68 -5.25
N PRO A 113 -1.52 -14.69 -4.02
CA PRO A 113 -0.90 -13.57 -3.29
C PRO A 113 0.29 -12.97 -4.04
N HIS A 114 0.59 -11.70 -3.74
CA HIS A 114 1.74 -11.04 -4.37
C HIS A 114 2.99 -11.87 -4.16
N PRO A 115 3.73 -12.24 -5.24
CA PRO A 115 4.79 -13.25 -5.15
C PRO A 115 5.99 -12.84 -4.29
N ARG A 116 6.20 -11.55 -4.08
CA ARG A 116 7.37 -11.04 -3.34
C ARG A 116 7.02 -10.43 -1.98
N MET A 117 5.76 -10.49 -1.55
CA MET A 117 5.36 -9.82 -0.31
C MET A 117 6.09 -10.33 0.93
N ALA A 118 6.42 -11.62 0.97
CA ALA A 118 7.13 -12.20 2.11
C ALA A 118 8.55 -11.66 2.28
N GLU A 119 9.13 -11.11 1.21
CA GLU A 119 10.49 -10.58 1.17
C GLU A 119 10.52 -9.07 1.34
N ARG A 120 9.37 -8.43 1.58
CA ARG A 120 9.25 -6.97 1.57
C ARG A 120 8.68 -6.44 2.88
N LYS A 121 9.56 -5.99 3.76
CA LYS A 121 9.16 -5.43 5.04
C LYS A 121 8.25 -4.21 4.88
N PHE A 122 8.46 -3.40 3.82
CA PHE A 122 7.62 -2.23 3.55
C PHE A 122 6.18 -2.58 3.17
N VAL A 123 5.93 -3.84 2.80
CA VAL A 123 4.59 -4.38 2.57
C VAL A 123 4.06 -5.00 3.86
N LEU A 124 4.86 -5.81 4.53
CA LEU A 124 4.43 -6.59 5.69
C LEU A 124 4.12 -5.72 6.92
N VAL A 125 4.89 -4.66 7.16
CA VAL A 125 4.66 -3.79 8.34
C VAL A 125 3.30 -3.11 8.27
N PRO A 126 2.95 -2.39 7.18
CA PRO A 126 1.62 -1.78 7.10
C PRO A 126 0.50 -2.82 7.08
N LEU A 127 0.70 -3.93 6.38
CA LEU A 127 -0.32 -4.97 6.29
C LEU A 127 -0.57 -5.62 7.65
N ALA A 128 0.48 -5.90 8.42
CA ALA A 128 0.34 -6.49 9.75
C ALA A 128 -0.43 -5.59 10.72
N GLU A 129 -0.37 -4.27 10.54
CA GLU A 129 -1.14 -3.33 11.37
C GLU A 129 -2.65 -3.55 11.25
N ILE A 130 -3.13 -3.88 10.05
CA ILE A 130 -4.57 -4.03 9.78
C ILE A 130 -5.03 -5.48 9.59
N ALA A 131 -4.11 -6.39 9.34
CA ALA A 131 -4.43 -7.77 8.96
C ALA A 131 -3.41 -8.77 9.51
N GLY A 132 -2.84 -8.50 10.68
CA GLY A 132 -1.80 -9.36 11.26
C GLY A 132 -2.22 -10.81 11.46
N GLU A 133 -3.50 -11.06 11.74
CA GLU A 133 -4.02 -12.41 11.99
C GLU A 133 -4.51 -13.12 10.71
N VAL A 134 -4.49 -12.45 9.57
CA VAL A 134 -4.93 -13.04 8.31
C VAL A 134 -3.89 -14.05 7.84
N ASN A 135 -4.35 -15.22 7.40
CA ASN A 135 -3.48 -16.27 6.88
C ASN A 135 -3.16 -16.04 5.41
N HIS A 136 -1.89 -16.19 5.08
CA HIS A 136 -1.45 -16.21 3.69
C HIS A 136 -1.76 -17.60 3.12
N PRO A 137 -2.52 -17.70 2.02
CA PRO A 137 -3.03 -19.00 1.56
C PRO A 137 -1.96 -19.97 1.02
N VAL A 138 -0.78 -19.46 0.67
CA VAL A 138 0.33 -20.31 0.19
C VAL A 138 1.34 -20.58 1.29
N ALA A 139 1.76 -19.55 2.01
CA ALA A 139 2.76 -19.69 3.07
C ALA A 139 2.23 -20.41 4.30
N MET A 140 0.91 -20.46 4.46
CA MET A 140 0.25 -21.06 5.63
C MET A 140 0.72 -20.44 6.95
N MET A 141 1.01 -19.15 6.92
CA MET A 141 1.44 -18.34 8.05
C MET A 141 0.55 -17.10 8.10
N THR A 142 0.37 -16.55 9.30
CA THR A 142 -0.29 -15.24 9.41
C THR A 142 0.65 -14.16 8.92
N ILE A 143 0.09 -13.01 8.58
CA ILE A 143 0.90 -11.86 8.14
C ILE A 143 1.87 -11.43 9.26
N ALA A 144 1.42 -11.47 10.52
CA ALA A 144 2.30 -11.17 11.67
C ALA A 144 3.48 -12.14 11.73
N GLU A 145 3.24 -13.43 11.53
CA GLU A 145 4.30 -14.43 11.51
C GLU A 145 5.26 -14.22 10.33
N MET A 146 4.74 -13.85 9.17
CA MET A 146 5.58 -13.54 8.01
C MET A 146 6.48 -12.34 8.27
N LEU A 147 5.97 -11.33 8.96
CA LEU A 147 6.76 -10.15 9.33
C LEU A 147 7.90 -10.54 10.27
N GLU A 148 7.64 -11.41 11.25
CA GLU A 148 8.69 -11.88 12.15
C GLU A 148 9.74 -12.72 11.43
N ALA A 149 9.34 -13.48 10.41
CA ALA A 149 10.21 -14.39 9.70
C ALA A 149 11.00 -13.75 8.56
N THR A 150 10.63 -12.54 8.10
CA THR A 150 11.28 -11.95 6.95
C THR A 150 12.75 -11.65 7.21
N ALA A 151 13.57 -11.91 6.19
CA ALA A 151 14.99 -11.58 6.23
C ALA A 151 15.27 -10.12 5.84
N ASP A 152 14.27 -9.38 5.40
CA ASP A 152 14.42 -7.98 5.01
C ASP A 152 14.74 -7.12 6.23
N ARG A 153 15.87 -6.42 6.19
CA ARG A 153 16.35 -5.54 7.26
C ARG A 153 16.28 -4.07 6.87
N SER A 154 15.59 -3.75 5.79
CA SER A 154 15.43 -2.36 5.37
C SER A 154 14.67 -1.55 6.41
N GLU A 155 14.90 -0.26 6.42
CA GLU A 155 14.27 0.62 7.40
C GLU A 155 12.83 0.93 7.01
N VAL A 156 11.92 0.71 7.95
CA VAL A 156 10.50 1.04 7.83
C VAL A 156 10.11 1.76 9.11
N ARG A 157 9.72 3.02 9.00
CA ARG A 157 9.37 3.82 10.19
C ARG A 157 8.02 4.50 10.00
N LYS A 158 7.25 4.56 11.07
CA LYS A 158 5.94 5.17 11.04
C LYS A 158 6.05 6.66 10.71
N TRP A 159 5.25 7.12 9.74
CA TRP A 159 5.22 8.52 9.33
C TRP A 159 4.34 9.32 10.28
N PRO A 160 4.87 10.38 10.92
CA PRO A 160 4.10 11.10 11.94
C PRO A 160 3.04 12.04 11.38
N GLY A 161 3.05 12.33 10.08
CA GLY A 161 2.17 13.33 9.48
C GLY A 161 0.72 12.92 9.28
N LYS A 162 0.35 11.67 9.55
CA LYS A 162 -1.00 11.18 9.24
C LYS A 162 -2.10 11.72 10.18
N ASN A 163 -1.74 12.23 11.33
CA ASN A 163 -2.70 12.69 12.35
C ASN A 163 -2.95 14.19 12.32
N THR A 164 -2.63 14.87 11.24
CA THR A 164 -2.78 16.32 11.14
C THR A 164 -4.21 16.82 11.25
N ALA A 165 -5.18 15.95 11.08
CA ALA A 165 -6.58 16.33 11.24
C ALA A 165 -6.97 16.64 12.69
N ASN A 166 -6.15 16.22 13.65
CA ASN A 166 -6.38 16.47 15.07
C ASN A 166 -5.43 17.51 15.68
N ASP A 167 -4.44 17.96 14.91
CA ASP A 167 -3.47 18.95 15.40
C ASP A 167 -3.86 20.39 15.09
N GLU A 168 -4.98 20.61 14.42
CA GLU A 168 -5.45 21.98 14.19
C GLU A 168 -6.15 22.62 15.40
N GLY A 169 -5.99 22.01 16.56
CA GLY A 169 -6.52 22.56 17.81
C GLY A 169 -5.51 23.24 18.71
N GLY A 170 -4.28 23.37 18.25
CA GLY A 170 -3.22 24.02 19.02
C GLY A 170 -2.74 25.31 18.37
N SER A 171 -3.66 26.17 17.99
CA SER A 171 -3.28 27.48 17.61
C SER A 171 -2.59 28.14 18.75
N ASP A 172 -1.50 28.70 18.45
CA ASP A 172 -1.64 30.03 18.36
C ASP A 172 -2.15 30.80 19.51
N LYS A 173 -1.41 31.45 20.06
CA LYS A 173 -1.46 32.65 20.81
C LYS A 173 -0.25 32.64 21.59
N ASP A 174 0.46 33.59 21.46
CA ASP A 174 0.42 34.95 21.52
C ASP A 174 1.70 35.53 21.20
N GLU A 175 1.61 36.43 20.44
CA GLU A 175 1.47 37.66 20.57
C GLU A 175 1.77 38.35 21.83
N ARG A 176 2.56 39.11 21.75
CA ARG A 176 2.95 40.34 22.39
C ARG A 176 4.41 40.53 22.50
#